data_eeaf9d3b09d01431edcae35de2b5d2e6
#
_entry.id   eeaf9d3b09d01431edcae35de2b5d2e6
#
_cell.length_a   1.000
_cell.length_b   1.000
_cell.length_c   1.000
_cell.angle_alpha   90.00
_cell.angle_beta   90.00
_cell.angle_gamma   90.00
#
_symmetry.space_group_name_H-M   'P 1'
#
loop_
_entity.id
_entity.type
_entity.pdbx_description
1 polymer ?
#
loop_
_entity_poly.entity_id
_entity_poly.type
_entity_poly.pdbx_seq_one_letter_code
_entity_poly.pdbx_strand_id
1 'polypeptide(L)'
;PGFYQMNGAYQTEEGVSFTVSSHGATSCVLLLFRPAAQEPYARIRIPESYKIGNTYSILVFGLKAEDFEYAYQMDGPADQARGLLFNRKHTLLDPYAKAVTGQRNWGEKPEGGKDFVYKARVVQSDFDWGRYRNLNYKFEDLVIYEMHVRGFTKDASSGVKGGGTFEGLR
;
A
#
# COMPACT_ATOMS: atom_id res chain seq x y z
N PRO A 1 9.49 -17.82 -7.34
CA PRO A 1 8.46 -17.32 -6.43
C PRO A 1 9.00 -16.24 -5.51
N GLY A 2 8.11 -15.51 -4.85
CA GLY A 2 8.45 -14.56 -3.82
C GLY A 2 8.32 -15.15 -2.40
N PHE A 3 8.13 -14.28 -1.41
CA PHE A 3 8.02 -14.67 0.00
C PHE A 3 6.56 -14.75 0.44
N TYR A 4 5.95 -15.91 0.39
CA TYR A 4 4.53 -16.15 0.67
C TYR A 4 4.08 -15.76 2.09
N GLN A 5 5.00 -15.71 3.04
CA GLN A 5 4.69 -15.37 4.43
C GLN A 5 4.52 -13.87 4.68
N MET A 6 4.86 -13.03 3.68
CA MET A 6 4.87 -11.58 3.81
C MET A 6 3.98 -10.96 2.72
N ASN A 7 2.75 -10.62 3.06
CA ASN A 7 1.86 -9.90 2.15
C ASN A 7 2.37 -8.48 1.87
N GLY A 8 2.13 -8.00 0.64
CA GLY A 8 2.61 -6.71 0.16
C GLY A 8 3.93 -6.82 -0.60
N ALA A 9 4.59 -5.68 -0.78
CA ALA A 9 5.85 -5.58 -1.50
C ALA A 9 7.01 -5.23 -0.56
N TYR A 10 8.12 -5.97 -0.70
CA TYR A 10 9.31 -5.85 0.14
C TYR A 10 10.56 -5.83 -0.70
N GLN A 11 11.44 -4.85 -0.41
CA GLN A 11 12.79 -4.80 -0.99
C GLN A 11 13.65 -5.91 -0.38
N THR A 12 14.38 -6.60 -1.23
CA THR A 12 15.41 -7.59 -0.88
C THR A 12 16.74 -7.16 -1.52
N GLU A 13 17.81 -7.87 -1.22
CA GLU A 13 19.12 -7.63 -1.86
C GLU A 13 19.08 -7.89 -3.38
N GLU A 14 18.26 -8.84 -3.82
CA GLU A 14 18.18 -9.27 -5.22
C GLU A 14 17.14 -8.47 -6.04
N GLY A 15 16.16 -7.85 -5.39
CA GLY A 15 15.05 -7.14 -6.05
C GLY A 15 13.87 -6.92 -5.11
N VAL A 16 12.66 -7.00 -5.63
CA VAL A 16 11.43 -6.80 -4.83
C VAL A 16 10.54 -8.03 -4.90
N SER A 17 10.14 -8.52 -3.73
CA SER A 17 9.13 -9.57 -3.57
C SER A 17 7.74 -8.96 -3.45
N PHE A 18 6.80 -9.46 -4.24
CA PHE A 18 5.40 -9.05 -4.26
C PHE A 18 4.53 -10.24 -3.88
N THR A 19 3.67 -10.09 -2.89
CA THR A 19 2.76 -11.13 -2.43
C THR A 19 1.38 -10.57 -2.19
N VAL A 20 0.37 -11.17 -2.81
CA VAL A 20 -1.03 -10.74 -2.67
C VAL A 20 -1.96 -11.95 -2.64
N SER A 21 -2.95 -11.90 -1.77
CA SER A 21 -3.98 -12.93 -1.66
C SER A 21 -5.28 -12.47 -2.31
N SER A 22 -5.89 -13.34 -3.12
CA SER A 22 -7.18 -13.07 -3.76
C SER A 22 -8.00 -14.35 -3.87
N HIS A 23 -9.09 -14.42 -3.11
CA HIS A 23 -10.01 -15.55 -3.17
C HIS A 23 -10.75 -15.60 -4.51
N GLY A 24 -10.70 -16.75 -5.18
CA GLY A 24 -11.39 -16.96 -6.46
C GLY A 24 -10.70 -16.39 -7.70
N ALA A 25 -9.58 -15.67 -7.56
CA ALA A 25 -8.81 -15.21 -8.71
C ALA A 25 -8.20 -16.38 -9.49
N THR A 26 -8.32 -16.33 -10.82
CA THR A 26 -7.74 -17.31 -11.76
C THR A 26 -6.46 -16.80 -12.40
N SER A 27 -6.19 -15.50 -12.33
CA SER A 27 -4.91 -14.93 -12.75
C SER A 27 -4.60 -13.64 -12.00
N CYS A 28 -3.31 -13.35 -11.87
CA CYS A 28 -2.78 -12.14 -11.30
C CYS A 28 -1.70 -11.57 -12.21
N VAL A 29 -1.79 -10.27 -12.53
CA VAL A 29 -0.78 -9.53 -13.28
C VAL A 29 -0.29 -8.39 -12.40
N LEU A 30 1.01 -8.35 -12.16
CA LEU A 30 1.71 -7.23 -11.54
C LEU A 30 1.98 -6.17 -12.60
N LEU A 31 1.57 -4.94 -12.32
CA LEU A 31 1.80 -3.76 -13.14
C LEU A 31 2.89 -2.90 -12.51
N LEU A 32 3.91 -2.54 -13.27
CA LEU A 32 4.97 -1.65 -12.82
C LEU A 32 4.90 -0.33 -13.59
N PHE A 33 4.94 0.78 -12.87
CA PHE A 33 4.84 2.13 -13.41
C PHE A 33 6.10 2.92 -13.07
N ARG A 34 6.51 3.82 -13.95
CA ARG A 34 7.45 4.88 -13.55
C ARG A 34 6.77 5.79 -12.55
N PRO A 35 7.50 6.43 -11.62
CA PRO A 35 6.91 7.37 -10.68
C PRO A 35 6.06 8.43 -11.38
N ALA A 36 4.83 8.62 -10.90
CA ALA A 36 3.80 9.50 -11.44
C ALA A 36 3.24 9.15 -12.84
N ALA A 37 3.72 8.10 -13.53
CA ALA A 37 3.17 7.68 -14.81
C ALA A 37 1.79 7.01 -14.64
N GLN A 38 0.88 7.21 -15.61
CA GLN A 38 -0.43 6.57 -15.61
C GLN A 38 -0.43 5.23 -16.36
N GLU A 39 0.52 5.05 -17.28
CA GLU A 39 0.67 3.80 -18.03
C GLU A 39 1.81 2.94 -17.47
N PRO A 40 1.58 1.63 -17.30
CA PRO A 40 2.62 0.73 -16.83
C PRO A 40 3.68 0.50 -17.92
N TYR A 41 4.95 0.54 -17.54
CA TYR A 41 6.05 0.17 -18.43
C TYR A 41 6.27 -1.35 -18.49
N ALA A 42 5.77 -2.09 -17.51
CA ALA A 42 5.83 -3.55 -17.48
C ALA A 42 4.54 -4.18 -16.95
N ARG A 43 4.16 -5.31 -17.54
CA ARG A 43 3.04 -6.16 -17.13
C ARG A 43 3.57 -7.57 -16.95
N ILE A 44 3.63 -8.05 -15.72
CA ILE A 44 4.22 -9.33 -15.35
C ILE A 44 3.12 -10.25 -14.88
N ARG A 45 2.73 -11.22 -15.69
CA ARG A 45 1.79 -12.27 -15.26
C ARG A 45 2.50 -13.18 -14.26
N ILE A 46 1.94 -13.30 -13.07
CA ILE A 46 2.44 -14.24 -12.06
C ILE A 46 2.04 -15.66 -12.49
N PRO A 47 3.01 -16.57 -12.69
CA PRO A 47 2.72 -17.94 -13.11
C PRO A 47 1.82 -18.68 -12.11
N GLU A 48 0.96 -19.57 -12.60
CA GLU A 48 0.12 -20.41 -11.71
C GLU A 48 0.97 -21.28 -10.75
N SER A 49 2.13 -21.70 -11.18
CA SER A 49 3.11 -22.41 -10.34
C SER A 49 3.65 -21.57 -9.17
N TYR A 50 3.41 -20.26 -9.19
CA TYR A 50 3.77 -19.30 -8.12
C TYR A 50 2.54 -18.90 -7.32
N LYS A 51 1.49 -19.73 -7.31
CA LYS A 51 0.30 -19.58 -6.49
C LYS A 51 0.21 -20.71 -5.47
N ILE A 52 0.01 -20.37 -4.22
CA ILE A 52 -0.26 -21.33 -3.15
C ILE A 52 -1.62 -20.96 -2.53
N GLY A 53 -2.60 -21.85 -2.67
CA GLY A 53 -3.97 -21.54 -2.25
C GLY A 53 -4.52 -20.32 -2.98
N ASN A 54 -4.83 -19.26 -2.25
CA ASN A 54 -5.31 -17.98 -2.79
C ASN A 54 -4.19 -16.93 -2.95
N THR A 55 -2.94 -17.28 -2.65
CA THR A 55 -1.82 -16.33 -2.57
C THR A 55 -0.90 -16.46 -3.77
N TYR A 56 -0.75 -15.36 -4.49
CA TYR A 56 0.23 -15.18 -5.57
C TYR A 56 1.47 -14.51 -5.02
N SER A 57 2.66 -15.01 -5.38
CA SER A 57 3.92 -14.41 -4.94
C SER A 57 5.00 -14.49 -6.00
N ILE A 58 5.69 -13.38 -6.26
CA ILE A 58 6.76 -13.28 -7.23
C ILE A 58 7.89 -12.40 -6.71
N LEU A 59 9.14 -12.83 -6.95
CA LEU A 59 10.32 -11.99 -6.79
C LEU A 59 10.73 -11.46 -8.16
N VAL A 60 10.82 -10.15 -8.30
CA VAL A 60 11.29 -9.48 -9.52
C VAL A 60 12.68 -8.93 -9.26
N PHE A 61 13.67 -9.52 -9.92
CA PHE A 61 15.07 -9.17 -9.74
C PHE A 61 15.42 -7.79 -10.28
N GLY A 62 16.39 -7.15 -9.66
CA GLY A 62 16.96 -5.86 -10.11
C GLY A 62 16.06 -4.65 -9.92
N LEU A 63 14.87 -4.79 -9.31
CA LEU A 63 14.03 -3.65 -8.94
C LEU A 63 14.55 -2.98 -7.67
N LYS A 64 14.49 -1.65 -7.66
CA LYS A 64 14.75 -0.82 -6.48
C LYS A 64 13.49 -0.06 -6.10
N ALA A 65 13.19 0.00 -4.81
CA ALA A 65 11.94 0.54 -4.26
C ALA A 65 11.61 1.96 -4.74
N GLU A 66 12.62 2.79 -4.95
CA GLU A 66 12.50 4.19 -5.37
C GLU A 66 12.16 4.38 -6.85
N ASP A 67 12.41 3.37 -7.70
CA ASP A 67 12.38 3.51 -9.16
C ASP A 67 10.99 3.26 -9.77
N PHE A 68 10.03 2.75 -8.99
CA PHE A 68 8.72 2.35 -9.51
C PHE A 68 7.58 2.54 -8.51
N GLU A 69 6.38 2.52 -9.08
CA GLU A 69 5.09 2.33 -8.41
C GLU A 69 4.45 1.06 -8.97
N TYR A 70 3.54 0.44 -8.23
CA TYR A 70 2.94 -0.81 -8.69
C TYR A 70 1.44 -0.90 -8.37
N ALA A 71 0.77 -1.78 -9.10
CA ALA A 71 -0.61 -2.17 -8.89
C ALA A 71 -0.83 -3.58 -9.44
N TYR A 72 -2.04 -4.10 -9.28
CA TYR A 72 -2.41 -5.42 -9.77
C TYR A 72 -3.57 -5.35 -10.76
N GLN A 73 -3.64 -6.34 -11.63
CA GLN A 73 -4.86 -6.72 -12.35
C GLN A 73 -5.17 -8.18 -12.03
N MET A 74 -6.42 -8.44 -11.66
CA MET A 74 -6.89 -9.76 -11.31
C MET A 74 -8.00 -10.19 -12.26
N ASP A 75 -7.99 -11.44 -12.65
CA ASP A 75 -9.08 -12.06 -13.41
C ASP A 75 -9.68 -13.23 -12.65
N GLY A 76 -10.93 -13.55 -12.92
CA GLY A 76 -11.67 -14.59 -12.24
C GLY A 76 -13.14 -14.58 -12.64
N PRO A 77 -13.98 -15.40 -11.98
CA PRO A 77 -15.41 -15.43 -12.26
C PRO A 77 -16.10 -14.12 -11.90
N ALA A 78 -17.08 -13.71 -12.70
CA ALA A 78 -18.00 -12.64 -12.40
C ALA A 78 -19.30 -13.26 -11.87
N ASP A 79 -19.35 -13.57 -10.56
CA ASP A 79 -20.47 -14.19 -9.87
C ASP A 79 -20.89 -13.33 -8.69
N GLN A 80 -21.86 -12.47 -8.92
CA GLN A 80 -22.35 -11.52 -7.94
C GLN A 80 -22.99 -12.21 -6.71
N ALA A 81 -23.63 -13.37 -6.91
CA ALA A 81 -24.27 -14.12 -5.82
C ALA A 81 -23.24 -14.65 -4.82
N ARG A 82 -22.02 -14.92 -5.28
CA ARG A 82 -20.89 -15.36 -4.47
C ARG A 82 -19.93 -14.22 -4.06
N GLY A 83 -20.28 -12.97 -4.40
CA GLY A 83 -19.44 -11.80 -4.13
C GLY A 83 -18.17 -11.71 -5.00
N LEU A 84 -18.12 -12.46 -6.10
CA LEU A 84 -16.97 -12.48 -7.01
C LEU A 84 -17.22 -11.51 -8.16
N LEU A 85 -16.49 -10.41 -8.19
CA LEU A 85 -16.67 -9.31 -9.16
C LEU A 85 -15.37 -9.03 -9.93
N PHE A 86 -14.72 -10.10 -10.43
CA PHE A 86 -13.46 -9.94 -11.14
C PHE A 86 -13.65 -9.23 -12.48
N ASN A 87 -12.74 -8.30 -12.76
CA ASN A 87 -12.66 -7.63 -14.04
C ASN A 87 -11.19 -7.29 -14.34
N ARG A 88 -10.59 -8.02 -15.28
CA ARG A 88 -9.20 -7.85 -15.71
C ARG A 88 -8.83 -6.47 -16.27
N LYS A 89 -9.84 -5.63 -16.56
CA LYS A 89 -9.58 -4.24 -17.02
C LYS A 89 -9.32 -3.28 -15.87
N HIS A 90 -9.71 -3.64 -14.64
CA HIS A 90 -9.53 -2.79 -13.48
C HIS A 90 -8.11 -2.93 -12.95
N THR A 91 -7.48 -1.80 -12.72
CA THR A 91 -6.24 -1.72 -11.96
C THR A 91 -6.57 -1.60 -10.48
N LEU A 92 -6.00 -2.51 -9.70
CA LEU A 92 -6.30 -2.66 -8.28
C LEU A 92 -5.09 -2.26 -7.45
N LEU A 93 -5.34 -1.43 -6.44
CA LEU A 93 -4.34 -1.11 -5.43
C LEU A 93 -4.05 -2.36 -4.57
N ASP A 94 -2.79 -2.53 -4.17
CA ASP A 94 -2.42 -3.55 -3.20
C ASP A 94 -3.08 -3.24 -1.84
N PRO A 95 -3.88 -4.16 -1.27
CA PRO A 95 -4.47 -3.96 0.05
C PRO A 95 -3.42 -3.89 1.18
N TYR A 96 -2.21 -4.37 0.93
CA TYR A 96 -1.08 -4.32 1.87
C TYR A 96 -0.08 -3.20 1.55
N ALA A 97 -0.46 -2.24 0.71
CA ALA A 97 0.40 -1.11 0.36
C ALA A 97 0.77 -0.29 1.59
N LYS A 98 2.06 -0.07 1.80
CA LYS A 98 2.58 0.80 2.88
C LYS A 98 2.53 2.27 2.53
N ALA A 99 2.49 2.61 1.24
CA ALA A 99 2.27 3.95 0.75
C ALA A 99 1.48 3.91 -0.56
N VAL A 100 0.66 4.93 -0.76
CA VAL A 100 -0.19 5.11 -1.94
C VAL A 100 0.21 6.40 -2.64
N THR A 101 0.28 6.36 -3.96
CA THR A 101 0.59 7.52 -4.80
C THR A 101 -0.59 7.88 -5.68
N GLY A 102 -0.60 9.13 -6.16
CA GLY A 102 -1.59 9.59 -7.12
C GLY A 102 -2.42 10.77 -6.65
N GLN A 103 -2.38 11.14 -5.38
CA GLN A 103 -3.03 12.33 -4.86
C GLN A 103 -1.96 13.20 -4.19
N ARG A 104 -1.57 14.29 -4.88
CA ARG A 104 -0.55 15.22 -4.37
C ARG A 104 -1.10 16.17 -3.31
N ASN A 105 -2.33 16.63 -3.54
CA ASN A 105 -2.98 17.59 -2.67
C ASN A 105 -4.22 16.96 -2.04
N TRP A 106 -4.28 16.94 -0.74
CA TRP A 106 -5.44 16.43 -0.01
C TRP A 106 -6.68 17.28 -0.32
N GLY A 107 -7.80 16.61 -0.63
CA GLY A 107 -9.07 17.27 -0.94
C GLY A 107 -9.26 17.69 -2.40
N GLU A 108 -8.21 17.64 -3.22
CA GLU A 108 -8.32 17.85 -4.67
C GLU A 108 -8.70 16.56 -5.39
N LYS A 109 -9.45 16.68 -6.48
CA LYS A 109 -9.71 15.52 -7.33
C LYS A 109 -8.44 15.15 -8.08
N PRO A 110 -8.13 13.85 -8.23
CA PRO A 110 -6.98 13.42 -9.02
C PRO A 110 -7.08 13.92 -10.46
N GLU A 111 -5.96 14.31 -11.03
CA GLU A 111 -5.87 14.57 -12.47
C GLU A 111 -6.24 13.29 -13.23
N GLY A 112 -7.12 13.36 -14.22
CA GLY A 112 -7.62 12.18 -14.95
C GLY A 112 -9.00 11.68 -14.50
N GLY A 113 -9.58 12.26 -13.46
CA GLY A 113 -10.97 12.01 -13.06
C GLY A 113 -11.23 10.55 -12.69
N LYS A 114 -12.25 9.92 -13.30
CA LYS A 114 -12.68 8.55 -12.99
C LYS A 114 -11.69 7.47 -13.44
N ASP A 115 -10.82 7.79 -14.41
CA ASP A 115 -9.85 6.85 -14.97
C ASP A 115 -8.50 6.90 -14.22
N PHE A 116 -8.43 7.72 -13.18
CA PHE A 116 -7.22 7.84 -12.39
C PHE A 116 -6.91 6.54 -11.62
N VAL A 117 -5.66 6.09 -11.71
CA VAL A 117 -5.18 4.88 -11.06
C VAL A 117 -4.30 5.24 -9.86
N TYR A 118 -4.77 4.89 -8.66
CA TYR A 118 -3.92 4.90 -7.47
C TYR A 118 -2.95 3.72 -7.53
N LYS A 119 -1.71 3.97 -7.14
CA LYS A 119 -0.64 2.96 -7.17
C LYS A 119 0.00 2.84 -5.80
N ALA A 120 0.53 1.67 -5.52
CA ALA A 120 1.27 1.39 -4.32
C ALA A 120 2.76 1.70 -4.51
N ARG A 121 3.45 2.03 -3.41
CA ARG A 121 4.91 2.13 -3.35
C ARG A 121 5.49 1.19 -2.32
N VAL A 122 6.66 0.68 -2.62
CA VAL A 122 7.49 -0.01 -1.64
C VAL A 122 8.12 1.02 -0.73
N VAL A 123 7.96 0.83 0.56
CA VAL A 123 8.55 1.70 1.59
C VAL A 123 9.59 0.91 2.34
N GLN A 124 10.83 1.38 2.31
CA GLN A 124 11.88 0.93 3.21
C GLN A 124 11.81 1.79 4.46
N SER A 125 11.72 1.13 5.62
CA SER A 125 11.77 1.84 6.90
C SER A 125 13.21 1.83 7.38
N ASP A 126 13.86 2.96 7.21
CA ASP A 126 15.22 3.24 7.69
C ASP A 126 15.23 4.24 8.85
N PHE A 127 14.07 4.41 9.49
CA PHE A 127 13.92 5.32 10.61
C PHE A 127 14.85 4.92 11.76
N ASP A 128 15.83 5.77 12.06
CA ASP A 128 16.73 5.59 13.20
C ASP A 128 16.00 5.95 14.51
N TRP A 129 15.71 4.94 15.29
CA TRP A 129 15.14 5.10 16.63
C TRP A 129 16.15 5.61 17.66
N GLY A 130 17.43 5.73 17.28
CA GLY A 130 18.50 6.20 18.14
C GLY A 130 18.61 5.36 19.42
N ARG A 131 18.55 6.02 20.58
CA ARG A 131 18.61 5.36 21.89
C ARG A 131 17.24 4.95 22.46
N TYR A 132 16.17 4.99 21.64
CA TYR A 132 14.84 4.61 22.10
C TYR A 132 14.85 3.17 22.62
N ARG A 133 14.25 2.98 23.79
CA ARG A 133 13.98 1.67 24.36
C ARG A 133 12.50 1.56 24.64
N ASN A 134 11.91 0.42 24.33
CA ASN A 134 10.53 0.15 24.71
C ASN A 134 10.40 0.21 26.23
N LEU A 135 9.44 0.97 26.71
CA LEU A 135 9.22 1.20 28.13
C LEU A 135 8.67 -0.05 28.85
N ASN A 136 8.14 -1.02 28.09
CA ASN A 136 7.59 -2.31 28.59
C ASN A 136 6.61 -2.16 29.74
N TYR A 137 5.78 -1.09 29.74
CA TYR A 137 4.71 -0.95 30.70
C TYR A 137 3.70 -2.10 30.55
N LYS A 138 3.14 -2.53 31.66
CA LYS A 138 2.02 -3.45 31.63
C LYS A 138 0.79 -2.75 31.07
N PHE A 139 -0.10 -3.50 30.41
CA PHE A 139 -1.29 -2.92 29.80
C PHE A 139 -2.21 -2.23 30.83
N GLU A 140 -2.30 -2.76 32.03
CA GLU A 140 -3.06 -2.18 33.15
C GLU A 140 -2.53 -0.83 33.66
N ASP A 141 -1.28 -0.51 33.37
CA ASP A 141 -0.65 0.76 33.77
C ASP A 141 -0.75 1.83 32.67
N LEU A 142 -1.36 1.51 31.51
CA LEU A 142 -1.46 2.43 30.38
C LEU A 142 -2.72 3.29 30.48
N VAL A 143 -2.55 4.58 30.17
CA VAL A 143 -3.64 5.48 29.85
C VAL A 143 -3.61 5.73 28.33
N ILE A 144 -4.65 5.30 27.62
CA ILE A 144 -4.76 5.47 26.18
C ILE A 144 -5.63 6.69 25.90
N TYR A 145 -5.06 7.65 25.17
CA TYR A 145 -5.77 8.84 24.71
C TYR A 145 -5.94 8.78 23.19
N GLU A 146 -7.16 8.61 22.74
CA GLU A 146 -7.50 8.63 21.31
C GLU A 146 -8.00 10.01 20.92
N MET A 147 -7.42 10.61 19.88
CA MET A 147 -7.79 11.94 19.43
C MET A 147 -7.69 12.06 17.91
N HIS A 148 -8.52 12.95 17.35
CA HIS A 148 -8.39 13.34 15.96
C HIS A 148 -7.36 14.45 15.83
N VAL A 149 -6.22 14.20 15.16
CA VAL A 149 -5.08 15.13 15.05
C VAL A 149 -5.52 16.55 14.63
N ARG A 150 -6.34 16.66 13.56
CA ARG A 150 -6.82 17.96 13.10
C ARG A 150 -7.81 18.58 14.08
N GLY A 151 -8.77 17.81 14.58
CA GLY A 151 -9.85 18.32 15.43
C GLY A 151 -9.36 18.81 16.78
N PHE A 152 -8.37 18.16 17.35
CA PHE A 152 -7.93 18.39 18.73
C PHE A 152 -7.40 19.82 18.99
N THR A 153 -6.64 20.37 18.01
CA THR A 153 -6.02 21.70 18.17
C THR A 153 -6.47 22.71 17.11
N LYS A 154 -7.51 22.42 16.31
CA LYS A 154 -7.93 23.29 15.20
C LYS A 154 -8.64 24.55 15.67
N ASP A 155 -9.37 24.48 16.76
CA ASP A 155 -10.07 25.60 17.32
C ASP A 155 -9.10 26.67 17.83
N ALA A 156 -9.45 27.94 17.66
CA ALA A 156 -8.62 29.08 18.05
C ALA A 156 -8.35 29.11 19.58
N SER A 157 -9.27 28.54 20.38
CA SER A 157 -9.12 28.45 21.83
C SER A 157 -7.94 27.59 22.28
N SER A 158 -7.41 26.72 21.40
CA SER A 158 -6.23 25.92 21.69
C SER A 158 -4.97 26.77 21.92
N GLY A 159 -4.91 27.95 21.32
CA GLY A 159 -3.79 28.89 21.43
C GLY A 159 -2.45 28.41 20.86
N VAL A 160 -2.43 27.24 20.21
CA VAL A 160 -1.18 26.63 19.72
C VAL A 160 -0.84 27.08 18.29
N LYS A 161 0.44 27.22 18.00
CA LYS A 161 0.93 27.38 16.63
C LYS A 161 0.77 26.09 15.86
N GLY A 162 0.35 26.17 14.59
CA GLY A 162 0.14 24.98 13.78
C GLY A 162 -1.09 24.17 14.17
N GLY A 163 -2.14 24.80 14.71
CA GLY A 163 -3.39 24.14 15.09
C GLY A 163 -3.98 23.26 13.99
N GLY A 164 -4.36 22.04 14.32
CA GLY A 164 -4.87 21.02 13.40
C GLY A 164 -3.80 20.25 12.63
N THR A 165 -2.56 20.28 13.08
CA THR A 165 -1.43 19.49 12.53
C THR A 165 -0.71 18.71 13.64
N PHE A 166 0.19 17.81 13.26
CA PHE A 166 1.05 17.12 14.23
C PHE A 166 1.92 18.06 15.05
N GLU A 167 2.36 19.19 14.45
CA GLU A 167 3.12 20.21 15.18
C GLU A 167 2.28 20.89 16.28
N GLY A 168 0.99 21.02 16.06
CA GLY A 168 0.05 21.54 17.08
C GLY A 168 -0.19 20.59 18.27
N LEU A 169 0.24 19.33 18.16
CA LEU A 169 0.17 18.35 19.27
C LEU A 169 1.45 18.29 20.09
N ARG A 170 2.51 18.92 19.63
CA ARG A 170 3.81 18.97 20.29
C ARG A 170 3.82 20.06 21.36
#